data_41e455be7ee4834a0e20c36286f12f43
#
_entry.id   41e455be7ee4834a0e20c36286f12f43
#
_cell.length_a   1.000
_cell.length_b   1.000
_cell.length_c   1.000
_cell.angle_alpha   90.00
_cell.angle_beta   90.00
_cell.angle_gamma   90.00
#
_symmetry.space_group_name_H-M   'P 1'
#
loop_
_entity.id
_entity.type
_entity.pdbx_description
1 polymer ?
#
loop_
_entity_poly.entity_id
_entity_poly.type
_entity_poly.pdbx_seq_one_letter_code
_entity_poly.pdbx_strand_id
1 'polypeptide(L)'
;MFNLKIISLLFILLVTACSGENAEETINNTTNENDKGEITMSEDKVYAAMPEMTIDTGKKYTAKIETSMGEMKVEFFSDTAPVTVNNFISLSNDGYYDNIIFHRVISGFMIQGGDPSGTGHGEYGKYPGYTFNDELDSQQPYEKGILAMANAGPNTNGSQFFIMYVDYPLPYQYTIFGKVTEGLDVIDAIAGVQTAEGDRPVNDVTILGVTVSSD
;
A
#
# COMPACT_ATOMS: atom_id res chain seq x y z
N MET A 1 13.82 1.94 -67.15
CA MET A 1 14.87 2.84 -67.73
C MET A 1 15.01 4.02 -66.78
N PHE A 2 16.26 4.38 -66.52
CA PHE A 2 16.82 5.47 -65.68
C PHE A 2 17.00 5.10 -64.18
N ASN A 3 18.10 4.71 -63.92
CA ASN A 3 19.51 5.14 -63.66
C ASN A 3 19.73 5.67 -62.24
N LEU A 4 20.42 4.85 -61.54
CA LEU A 4 21.19 4.93 -60.30
C LEU A 4 22.24 6.06 -60.38
N LYS A 5 22.31 6.92 -59.35
CA LYS A 5 23.55 7.66 -59.06
C LYS A 5 23.85 7.59 -57.58
N ILE A 6 24.85 6.80 -57.28
CA ILE A 6 25.64 6.73 -56.06
C ILE A 6 26.46 8.02 -55.97
N ILE A 7 26.32 8.76 -54.86
CA ILE A 7 27.29 9.78 -54.47
C ILE A 7 27.87 9.36 -53.12
N SER A 8 29.09 8.86 -53.20
CA SER A 8 30.01 8.63 -52.09
C SER A 8 30.54 9.96 -51.59
N LEU A 9 30.33 10.31 -50.35
CA LEU A 9 31.00 11.44 -49.71
C LEU A 9 31.82 10.93 -48.53
N LEU A 10 33.12 10.89 -48.76
CA LEU A 10 34.18 10.59 -47.81
C LEU A 10 34.32 11.77 -46.85
N PHE A 11 34.09 11.58 -45.54
CA PHE A 11 34.44 12.58 -44.56
C PHE A 11 35.57 12.09 -43.66
N ILE A 12 36.61 12.85 -43.69
CA ILE A 12 37.89 12.69 -43.03
C ILE A 12 37.75 12.83 -41.53
N LEU A 13 38.31 11.86 -40.79
CA LEU A 13 38.46 11.87 -39.33
C LEU A 13 39.51 12.93 -38.94
N LEU A 14 39.12 13.92 -38.15
CA LEU A 14 40.04 14.74 -37.37
C LEU A 14 39.97 14.25 -35.91
N VAL A 15 41.02 13.60 -35.46
CA VAL A 15 41.26 13.23 -34.07
C VAL A 15 41.84 14.45 -33.36
N THR A 16 41.10 15.05 -32.46
CA THR A 16 41.63 15.94 -31.42
C THR A 16 41.57 15.25 -30.09
N ALA A 17 42.72 14.83 -29.59
CA ALA A 17 42.91 14.37 -28.24
C ALA A 17 42.80 15.57 -27.29
N CYS A 18 41.86 15.52 -26.36
CA CYS A 18 41.89 16.30 -25.12
C CYS A 18 41.78 15.32 -23.96
N SER A 19 42.85 15.25 -23.19
CA SER A 19 42.95 14.64 -21.90
C SER A 19 42.05 15.43 -20.89
N GLY A 20 41.17 14.72 -20.20
CA GLY A 20 40.34 15.28 -19.13
C GLY A 20 39.98 14.18 -18.16
N GLU A 21 40.47 14.34 -16.97
CA GLU A 21 40.45 13.54 -15.75
C GLU A 21 39.22 12.66 -15.53
N ASN A 22 39.53 11.38 -15.26
CA ASN A 22 38.57 10.44 -14.68
C ASN A 22 38.34 10.86 -13.22
N ALA A 23 37.16 11.36 -12.90
CA ALA A 23 36.62 11.34 -11.56
C ALA A 23 36.07 9.93 -11.31
N GLU A 24 36.87 9.09 -10.66
CA GLU A 24 36.38 7.86 -10.00
C GLU A 24 35.51 8.30 -8.82
N GLU A 25 34.20 8.17 -8.97
CA GLU A 25 33.30 8.13 -7.80
C GLU A 25 33.61 6.85 -7.01
N THR A 26 34.37 7.03 -5.96
CA THR A 26 34.61 6.01 -4.94
C THR A 26 33.32 5.78 -4.17
N ILE A 27 32.60 4.74 -4.54
CA ILE A 27 31.49 4.22 -3.70
C ILE A 27 32.15 3.63 -2.44
N ASN A 28 32.17 4.39 -1.38
CA ASN A 28 32.52 3.91 -0.06
C ASN A 28 31.42 2.98 0.46
N ASN A 29 31.53 1.69 0.15
CA ASN A 29 30.82 0.63 0.83
C ASN A 29 31.43 0.47 2.24
N THR A 30 30.95 1.26 3.19
CA THR A 30 31.19 1.00 4.61
C THR A 30 30.13 0.00 5.08
N THR A 31 30.44 -1.28 5.00
CA THR A 31 29.67 -2.33 5.65
C THR A 31 29.90 -2.21 7.16
N ASN A 32 28.97 -1.59 7.87
CA ASN A 32 28.87 -1.70 9.33
C ASN A 32 28.24 -3.06 9.67
N GLU A 33 29.05 -3.99 10.17
CA GLU A 33 28.66 -5.31 10.67
C GLU A 33 27.93 -5.22 12.04
N ASN A 34 26.89 -4.41 12.17
CA ASN A 34 25.97 -4.41 13.33
C ASN A 34 24.56 -3.93 12.93
N ASP A 35 24.17 -4.13 11.69
CA ASP A 35 22.83 -3.79 11.24
C ASP A 35 21.93 -5.02 11.42
N LYS A 36 21.15 -5.00 12.49
CA LYS A 36 19.86 -5.72 12.53
C LYS A 36 19.03 -5.04 11.44
N GLY A 37 18.90 -5.69 10.29
CA GLY A 37 18.38 -5.11 9.08
C GLY A 37 17.06 -4.39 9.29
N GLU A 38 17.12 -3.09 9.50
CA GLU A 38 15.98 -2.19 9.48
C GLU A 38 15.53 -2.10 8.04
N ILE A 39 14.38 -2.68 7.74
CA ILE A 39 13.77 -2.64 6.41
C ILE A 39 13.20 -1.24 6.24
N THR A 40 13.92 -0.38 5.53
CA THR A 40 13.50 1.01 5.29
C THR A 40 12.60 1.12 4.06
N MET A 41 11.59 1.99 4.14
CA MET A 41 10.72 2.38 3.03
C MET A 41 11.49 3.31 2.08
N SER A 42 11.42 3.03 0.77
CA SER A 42 11.93 3.96 -0.25
C SER A 42 11.01 5.16 -0.44
N GLU A 43 11.47 6.23 -1.11
CA GLU A 43 10.64 7.39 -1.47
C GLU A 43 9.39 6.99 -2.26
N ASP A 44 9.43 5.87 -2.99
CA ASP A 44 8.31 5.31 -3.76
C ASP A 44 7.36 4.43 -2.91
N LYS A 45 7.52 4.39 -1.58
CA LYS A 45 6.74 3.52 -0.68
C LYS A 45 6.84 2.02 -1.03
N VAL A 46 8.04 1.56 -1.36
CA VAL A 46 8.35 0.17 -1.69
C VAL A 46 9.40 -0.38 -0.71
N TYR A 47 9.14 -1.56 -0.16
CA TYR A 47 10.03 -2.26 0.76
C TYR A 47 10.72 -3.43 0.06
N ALA A 48 11.94 -3.73 0.46
CA ALA A 48 12.69 -4.87 -0.07
C ALA A 48 12.15 -6.22 0.40
N ALA A 49 11.45 -6.26 1.54
CA ALA A 49 10.86 -7.47 2.12
C ALA A 49 9.71 -7.11 3.06
N MET A 50 8.93 -8.11 3.41
CA MET A 50 7.89 -8.02 4.43
C MET A 50 8.51 -7.70 5.81
N PRO A 51 7.87 -6.86 6.65
CA PRO A 51 8.32 -6.57 8.00
C PRO A 51 8.45 -7.84 8.86
N GLU A 52 9.48 -7.91 9.69
CA GLU A 52 9.57 -8.94 10.72
C GLU A 52 8.38 -8.86 11.69
N MET A 53 8.04 -9.98 12.31
CA MET A 53 6.98 -10.04 13.31
C MET A 53 7.43 -9.31 14.59
N THR A 54 6.82 -8.17 14.89
CA THR A 54 7.13 -7.33 16.04
C THR A 54 6.01 -7.22 17.05
N ILE A 55 4.78 -7.57 16.66
CA ILE A 55 3.63 -7.54 17.58
C ILE A 55 3.63 -8.75 18.52
N ASP A 56 3.10 -8.53 19.72
CA ASP A 56 2.77 -9.58 20.68
C ASP A 56 1.27 -9.94 20.51
N THR A 57 0.97 -11.13 20.03
CA THR A 57 -0.41 -11.58 19.78
C THR A 57 -1.26 -11.70 21.05
N GLY A 58 -0.65 -11.64 22.24
CA GLY A 58 -1.35 -11.58 23.52
C GLY A 58 -1.83 -10.19 23.91
N LYS A 59 -1.39 -9.15 23.18
CA LYS A 59 -1.78 -7.76 23.41
C LYS A 59 -2.92 -7.32 22.51
N LYS A 60 -3.67 -6.31 22.98
CA LYS A 60 -4.64 -5.62 22.15
C LYS A 60 -3.97 -4.45 21.45
N TYR A 61 -4.24 -4.33 20.16
CA TYR A 61 -3.78 -3.21 19.34
C TYR A 61 -4.98 -2.44 18.80
N THR A 62 -4.85 -1.13 18.81
CA THR A 62 -5.84 -0.22 18.21
C THR A 62 -5.15 0.77 17.29
N ALA A 63 -5.88 1.34 16.35
CA ALA A 63 -5.41 2.46 15.56
C ALA A 63 -6.45 3.56 15.48
N LYS A 64 -5.98 4.81 15.39
CA LYS A 64 -6.75 5.96 14.97
C LYS A 64 -6.39 6.25 13.52
N ILE A 65 -7.36 6.17 12.62
CA ILE A 65 -7.24 6.53 11.21
C ILE A 65 -7.85 7.92 11.05
N GLU A 66 -7.01 8.92 10.79
CA GLU A 66 -7.42 10.29 10.51
C GLU A 66 -7.65 10.45 9.01
N THR A 67 -8.82 10.95 8.63
CA THR A 67 -9.16 11.20 7.23
C THR A 67 -9.59 12.64 6.99
N SER A 68 -9.63 13.07 5.74
CA SER A 68 -10.17 14.39 5.37
C SER A 68 -11.66 14.56 5.69
N MET A 69 -12.35 13.46 6.09
CA MET A 69 -13.79 13.46 6.43
C MET A 69 -14.08 13.13 7.90
N GLY A 70 -13.07 12.92 8.72
CA GLY A 70 -13.19 12.60 10.14
C GLY A 70 -12.26 11.49 10.58
N GLU A 71 -12.40 11.07 11.84
CA GLU A 71 -11.54 10.07 12.48
C GLU A 71 -12.32 8.76 12.71
N MET A 72 -11.63 7.65 12.53
CA MET A 72 -12.12 6.31 12.85
C MET A 72 -11.16 5.65 13.83
N LYS A 73 -11.68 4.93 14.82
CA LYS A 73 -10.90 4.08 15.70
C LYS A 73 -11.12 2.63 15.34
N VAL A 74 -10.03 1.89 15.22
CA VAL A 74 -10.01 0.48 14.83
C VAL A 74 -9.47 -0.35 15.98
N GLU A 75 -10.08 -1.51 16.26
CA GLU A 75 -9.51 -2.59 17.04
C GLU A 75 -9.03 -3.70 16.11
N PHE A 76 -7.79 -4.18 16.32
CA PHE A 76 -7.21 -5.23 15.49
C PHE A 76 -7.40 -6.63 16.09
N PHE A 77 -7.49 -7.62 15.22
CA PHE A 77 -7.63 -9.03 15.57
C PHE A 77 -6.28 -9.75 15.48
N SER A 78 -5.36 -9.41 16.39
CA SER A 78 -3.98 -9.91 16.39
C SER A 78 -3.84 -11.40 16.73
N ASP A 79 -4.89 -12.01 17.27
CA ASP A 79 -4.97 -13.45 17.55
C ASP A 79 -5.38 -14.30 16.33
N THR A 80 -6.21 -13.75 15.44
CA THR A 80 -6.72 -14.47 14.26
C THR A 80 -6.02 -14.08 12.96
N ALA A 81 -5.45 -12.87 12.88
CA ALA A 81 -4.73 -12.39 11.70
C ALA A 81 -3.39 -11.71 12.07
N PRO A 82 -2.49 -12.39 12.81
CA PRO A 82 -1.27 -11.79 13.36
C PRO A 82 -0.33 -11.23 12.29
N VAL A 83 -0.16 -11.90 11.17
CA VAL A 83 0.73 -11.46 10.08
C VAL A 83 0.19 -10.20 9.43
N THR A 84 -1.11 -10.17 9.17
CA THR A 84 -1.81 -9.02 8.56
C THR A 84 -1.79 -7.81 9.50
N VAL A 85 -2.08 -8.01 10.78
CA VAL A 85 -2.05 -6.93 11.79
C VAL A 85 -0.63 -6.38 11.93
N ASN A 86 0.39 -7.26 12.02
CA ASN A 86 1.79 -6.84 12.06
C ASN A 86 2.18 -6.01 10.82
N ASN A 87 1.77 -6.46 9.64
CA ASN A 87 2.01 -5.74 8.39
C ASN A 87 1.38 -4.34 8.43
N PHE A 88 0.08 -4.25 8.77
CA PHE A 88 -0.62 -2.96 8.81
C PHE A 88 -0.01 -2.01 9.85
N ILE A 89 0.34 -2.51 11.04
CA ILE A 89 0.97 -1.72 12.10
C ILE A 89 2.35 -1.22 11.67
N SER A 90 3.17 -2.08 11.10
CA SER A 90 4.52 -1.69 10.64
C SER A 90 4.44 -0.61 9.56
N LEU A 91 3.59 -0.81 8.55
CA LEU A 91 3.36 0.19 7.50
C LEU A 91 2.82 1.51 8.07
N SER A 92 1.92 1.45 9.05
CA SER A 92 1.37 2.66 9.70
C SER A 92 2.44 3.43 10.47
N ASN A 93 3.28 2.73 11.23
CA ASN A 93 4.36 3.36 12.01
C ASN A 93 5.40 4.05 11.13
N ASP A 94 5.60 3.57 9.90
CA ASP A 94 6.48 4.17 8.91
C ASP A 94 5.80 5.32 8.11
N GLY A 95 4.55 5.68 8.44
CA GLY A 95 3.80 6.71 7.71
C GLY A 95 3.41 6.28 6.29
N TYR A 96 3.39 4.97 6.02
CA TYR A 96 3.08 4.44 4.69
C TYR A 96 1.72 4.91 4.19
N TYR A 97 0.71 4.92 5.06
CA TYR A 97 -0.66 5.29 4.70
C TYR A 97 -0.90 6.80 4.65
N ASP A 98 0.08 7.63 5.03
CA ASP A 98 -0.07 9.08 5.04
C ASP A 98 -0.25 9.63 3.62
N ASN A 99 -1.28 10.45 3.45
CA ASN A 99 -1.69 11.05 2.18
C ASN A 99 -2.13 10.07 1.09
N ILE A 100 -2.45 8.82 1.46
CA ILE A 100 -3.09 7.85 0.55
C ILE A 100 -4.60 8.10 0.50
N ILE A 101 -5.19 7.91 -0.66
CA ILE A 101 -6.63 8.12 -0.86
C ILE A 101 -7.43 6.81 -0.75
N PHE A 102 -8.72 6.95 -0.45
CA PHE A 102 -9.69 5.91 -0.76
C PHE A 102 -9.99 5.98 -2.26
N HIS A 103 -9.28 5.16 -3.03
CA HIS A 103 -9.33 5.19 -4.49
C HIS A 103 -10.56 4.54 -5.09
N ARG A 104 -11.32 3.76 -4.30
CA ARG A 104 -12.55 3.08 -4.72
C ARG A 104 -13.58 3.09 -3.59
N VAL A 105 -14.76 3.62 -3.89
CA VAL A 105 -15.87 3.75 -2.96
C VAL A 105 -17.13 3.25 -3.62
N ILE A 106 -17.72 2.18 -3.09
CA ILE A 106 -18.98 1.62 -3.58
C ILE A 106 -20.04 1.78 -2.51
N SER A 107 -20.99 2.68 -2.74
CA SER A 107 -22.16 2.85 -1.88
C SER A 107 -22.95 1.53 -1.82
N GLY A 108 -23.32 1.11 -0.60
CA GLY A 108 -23.97 -0.19 -0.38
C GLY A 108 -23.01 -1.38 -0.34
N PHE A 109 -21.67 -1.14 -0.29
CA PHE A 109 -20.70 -2.21 -0.19
C PHE A 109 -19.50 -1.85 0.74
N MET A 110 -18.49 -1.12 0.23
CA MET A 110 -17.22 -0.87 0.96
C MET A 110 -16.53 0.41 0.50
N ILE A 111 -15.54 0.85 1.29
CA ILE A 111 -14.56 1.87 0.93
C ILE A 111 -13.17 1.23 0.92
N GLN A 112 -12.38 1.42 -0.15
CA GLN A 112 -11.08 0.76 -0.36
C GLN A 112 -9.96 1.78 -0.53
N GLY A 113 -8.86 1.57 0.19
CA GLY A 113 -7.66 2.40 0.17
C GLY A 113 -6.38 1.57 0.30
N GLY A 114 -5.27 2.25 0.70
CA GLY A 114 -3.99 1.59 0.96
C GLY A 114 -3.10 1.37 -0.27
N ASP A 115 -3.45 1.95 -1.42
CA ASP A 115 -2.63 1.96 -2.63
C ASP A 115 -1.93 3.31 -2.79
N PRO A 116 -0.59 3.41 -2.66
CA PRO A 116 0.14 4.66 -2.84
C PRO A 116 -0.02 5.27 -4.24
N SER A 117 -0.24 4.45 -5.27
CA SER A 117 -0.49 4.95 -6.62
C SER A 117 -1.87 5.59 -6.78
N GLY A 118 -2.80 5.30 -5.86
CA GLY A 118 -4.17 5.79 -5.92
C GLY A 118 -4.97 5.29 -7.11
N THR A 119 -4.52 4.25 -7.81
CA THR A 119 -5.18 3.71 -9.00
C THR A 119 -6.02 2.48 -8.72
N GLY A 120 -5.75 1.79 -7.61
CA GLY A 120 -6.31 0.48 -7.29
C GLY A 120 -5.79 -0.65 -8.17
N HIS A 121 -5.05 -0.31 -9.21
CA HIS A 121 -4.46 -1.26 -10.17
C HIS A 121 -2.96 -1.41 -9.96
N GLY A 122 -2.45 -1.02 -8.78
CA GLY A 122 -1.03 -1.10 -8.50
C GLY A 122 -0.44 -2.36 -9.11
N GLU A 123 0.65 -2.25 -9.88
CA GLU A 123 1.31 -3.41 -10.48
C GLU A 123 1.42 -4.48 -9.40
N TYR A 124 0.90 -5.66 -9.70
CA TYR A 124 0.86 -6.78 -8.76
C TYR A 124 2.23 -6.96 -8.08
N GLY A 125 2.26 -6.92 -6.75
CA GLY A 125 3.48 -7.01 -5.96
C GLY A 125 4.36 -5.76 -5.96
N LYS A 126 3.99 -4.66 -6.63
CA LYS A 126 4.74 -3.41 -6.57
C LYS A 126 4.60 -2.74 -5.20
N TYR A 127 3.39 -2.73 -4.66
CA TYR A 127 3.10 -2.09 -3.37
C TYR A 127 2.57 -3.11 -2.37
N PRO A 128 3.19 -3.22 -1.21
CA PRO A 128 4.34 -2.48 -0.68
C PRO A 128 5.71 -3.02 -1.10
N GLY A 129 5.83 -3.83 -2.15
CA GLY A 129 7.04 -4.47 -2.64
C GLY A 129 7.13 -5.96 -2.34
N TYR A 130 6.13 -6.50 -1.66
CA TYR A 130 5.98 -7.91 -1.33
C TYR A 130 4.50 -8.30 -1.27
N THR A 131 4.24 -9.60 -1.23
CA THR A 131 2.92 -10.16 -0.93
C THR A 131 3.05 -11.16 0.21
N PHE A 132 1.92 -11.44 0.89
CA PHE A 132 1.86 -12.43 1.97
C PHE A 132 0.55 -13.23 1.94
N ASN A 133 0.57 -14.35 2.65
CA ASN A 133 -0.51 -15.33 2.65
C ASN A 133 -1.78 -14.79 3.32
N ASP A 134 -2.92 -15.36 2.92
CA ASP A 134 -4.19 -15.13 3.58
C ASP A 134 -4.22 -15.75 4.98
N GLU A 135 -4.90 -15.07 5.91
CA GLU A 135 -5.26 -15.57 7.24
C GLU A 135 -6.79 -15.56 7.33
N LEU A 136 -7.42 -16.66 6.85
CA LEU A 136 -8.87 -16.73 6.69
C LEU A 136 -9.52 -17.37 7.90
N ASP A 137 -10.50 -16.68 8.50
CA ASP A 137 -11.44 -17.23 9.47
C ASP A 137 -12.84 -17.31 8.86
N SER A 138 -13.28 -18.54 8.55
CA SER A 138 -14.59 -18.79 7.94
C SER A 138 -15.77 -18.54 8.88
N GLN A 139 -15.51 -18.23 10.15
CA GLN A 139 -16.56 -17.94 11.16
C GLN A 139 -16.92 -16.46 11.22
N GLN A 140 -16.10 -15.56 10.68
CA GLN A 140 -16.30 -14.11 10.81
C GLN A 140 -17.00 -13.53 9.59
N PRO A 141 -18.20 -12.95 9.76
CA PRO A 141 -18.93 -12.33 8.66
C PRO A 141 -18.35 -10.94 8.31
N TYR A 142 -18.54 -10.52 7.06
CA TYR A 142 -18.18 -9.16 6.61
C TYR A 142 -19.29 -8.17 6.98
N GLU A 143 -19.34 -7.79 8.26
CA GLU A 143 -20.28 -6.81 8.79
C GLU A 143 -19.76 -5.38 8.60
N LYS A 144 -20.66 -4.38 8.72
CA LYS A 144 -20.31 -2.96 8.71
C LYS A 144 -19.19 -2.65 9.71
N GLY A 145 -18.19 -1.91 9.23
CA GLY A 145 -17.01 -1.52 10.00
C GLY A 145 -15.88 -2.57 10.01
N ILE A 146 -16.07 -3.75 9.47
CA ILE A 146 -14.99 -4.75 9.33
C ILE A 146 -13.92 -4.22 8.39
N LEU A 147 -12.65 -4.35 8.82
CA LEU A 147 -11.45 -4.16 7.98
C LEU A 147 -11.00 -5.49 7.42
N ALA A 148 -10.79 -5.53 6.12
CA ALA A 148 -10.23 -6.71 5.45
C ALA A 148 -9.21 -6.32 4.39
N MET A 149 -8.27 -7.23 4.09
CA MET A 149 -7.29 -7.04 3.03
C MET A 149 -7.93 -7.17 1.66
N ALA A 150 -7.63 -6.22 0.78
CA ALA A 150 -7.88 -6.38 -0.64
C ALA A 150 -6.74 -7.21 -1.25
N ASN A 151 -7.08 -8.12 -2.17
CA ASN A 151 -6.12 -8.98 -2.86
C ASN A 151 -6.49 -9.20 -4.34
N ALA A 152 -5.57 -9.74 -5.12
CA ALA A 152 -5.74 -10.10 -6.52
C ALA A 152 -5.88 -11.62 -6.72
N GLY A 153 -6.34 -12.32 -5.72
CA GLY A 153 -6.47 -13.77 -5.63
C GLY A 153 -5.78 -14.32 -4.38
N PRO A 154 -5.80 -15.63 -4.15
CA PRO A 154 -5.27 -16.23 -2.94
C PRO A 154 -3.80 -15.87 -2.66
N ASN A 155 -3.48 -15.53 -1.42
CA ASN A 155 -2.12 -15.27 -0.95
C ASN A 155 -1.43 -14.08 -1.67
N THR A 156 -2.19 -13.04 -1.95
CA THR A 156 -1.68 -11.85 -2.65
C THR A 156 -1.93 -10.55 -1.88
N ASN A 157 -2.03 -10.66 -0.56
CA ASN A 157 -2.17 -9.49 0.30
C ASN A 157 -0.92 -8.61 0.22
N GLY A 158 -1.13 -7.31 0.30
CA GLY A 158 -0.05 -6.31 0.28
C GLY A 158 -0.34 -5.17 1.26
N SER A 159 -0.61 -3.97 0.75
CA SER A 159 -0.98 -2.81 1.56
C SER A 159 -2.43 -2.38 1.41
N GLN A 160 -3.12 -2.80 0.35
CA GLN A 160 -4.51 -2.40 0.11
C GLN A 160 -5.47 -3.08 1.07
N PHE A 161 -6.41 -2.30 1.58
CA PHE A 161 -7.46 -2.78 2.49
C PHE A 161 -8.79 -2.13 2.13
N PHE A 162 -9.88 -2.72 2.63
CA PHE A 162 -11.21 -2.12 2.56
C PHE A 162 -11.90 -2.15 3.92
N ILE A 163 -12.84 -1.23 4.08
CA ILE A 163 -13.73 -1.15 5.25
C ILE A 163 -15.16 -1.36 4.75
N MET A 164 -15.85 -2.30 5.37
CA MET A 164 -17.25 -2.58 5.02
C MET A 164 -18.15 -1.42 5.39
N TYR A 165 -18.93 -0.93 4.42
CA TYR A 165 -19.96 0.09 4.65
C TYR A 165 -21.27 -0.51 5.15
N VAL A 166 -21.60 -1.71 4.69
CA VAL A 166 -22.79 -2.48 5.09
C VAL A 166 -22.41 -3.93 5.32
N ASP A 167 -23.28 -4.69 5.97
CA ASP A 167 -23.18 -6.14 6.03
C ASP A 167 -23.34 -6.72 4.62
N TYR A 168 -22.38 -7.50 4.17
CA TYR A 168 -22.39 -8.05 2.82
C TYR A 168 -21.89 -9.49 2.78
N PRO A 169 -22.57 -10.43 2.10
CA PRO A 169 -22.20 -11.85 2.06
C PRO A 169 -21.06 -12.10 1.07
N LEU A 170 -19.85 -11.62 1.39
CA LEU A 170 -18.66 -11.94 0.62
C LEU A 170 -18.23 -13.39 0.85
N PRO A 171 -17.67 -14.06 -0.17
CA PRO A 171 -16.94 -15.30 0.04
C PRO A 171 -15.72 -15.06 0.94
N TYR A 172 -15.39 -16.07 1.77
CA TYR A 172 -14.24 -16.00 2.69
C TYR A 172 -12.91 -16.10 1.91
N GLN A 173 -12.52 -15.01 1.28
CA GLN A 173 -11.33 -14.88 0.43
C GLN A 173 -10.46 -13.68 0.82
N TYR A 174 -10.91 -12.89 1.80
CA TYR A 174 -10.26 -11.66 2.23
C TYR A 174 -9.98 -11.76 3.72
N THR A 175 -8.71 -11.63 4.10
CA THR A 175 -8.31 -11.67 5.50
C THR A 175 -8.97 -10.54 6.28
N ILE A 176 -9.84 -10.86 7.24
CA ILE A 176 -10.40 -9.93 8.20
C ILE A 176 -9.37 -9.72 9.31
N PHE A 177 -8.98 -8.47 9.57
CA PHE A 177 -7.91 -8.18 10.54
C PHE A 177 -8.26 -7.11 11.57
N GLY A 178 -9.46 -6.54 11.50
CA GLY A 178 -9.90 -5.53 12.47
C GLY A 178 -11.32 -5.07 12.26
N LYS A 179 -11.76 -4.19 13.16
CA LYS A 179 -13.11 -3.59 13.12
C LYS A 179 -13.05 -2.14 13.60
N VAL A 180 -13.77 -1.25 12.91
CA VAL A 180 -14.03 0.12 13.38
C VAL A 180 -14.97 0.07 14.59
N THR A 181 -14.51 0.62 15.70
CA THR A 181 -15.24 0.68 16.97
C THR A 181 -15.85 2.05 17.23
N GLU A 182 -15.25 3.12 16.69
CA GLU A 182 -15.73 4.50 16.76
C GLU A 182 -15.57 5.18 15.40
N GLY A 183 -16.47 6.09 15.02
CA GLY A 183 -16.44 6.78 13.73
C GLY A 183 -17.13 6.01 12.59
N LEU A 184 -18.15 5.19 12.88
CA LEU A 184 -18.95 4.52 11.84
C LEU A 184 -19.68 5.53 10.93
N ASP A 185 -20.01 6.70 11.44
CA ASP A 185 -20.57 7.83 10.70
C ASP A 185 -19.58 8.42 9.68
N VAL A 186 -18.28 8.31 9.94
CA VAL A 186 -17.23 8.69 8.97
C VAL A 186 -17.24 7.72 7.79
N ILE A 187 -17.43 6.41 8.03
CA ILE A 187 -17.60 5.43 6.94
C ILE A 187 -18.82 5.81 6.09
N ASP A 188 -19.95 6.18 6.75
CA ASP A 188 -21.17 6.60 6.07
C ASP A 188 -20.92 7.86 5.20
N ALA A 189 -20.19 8.83 5.74
CA ALA A 189 -19.85 10.05 5.02
C ALA A 189 -18.98 9.76 3.80
N ILE A 190 -17.94 8.91 3.94
CA ILE A 190 -17.07 8.52 2.83
C ILE A 190 -17.83 7.72 1.78
N ALA A 191 -18.66 6.75 2.19
CA ALA A 191 -19.46 5.94 1.28
C ALA A 191 -20.55 6.72 0.54
N GLY A 192 -20.90 7.91 1.05
CA GLY A 192 -21.88 8.83 0.46
C GLY A 192 -21.30 9.83 -0.53
N VAL A 193 -19.99 9.88 -0.77
CA VAL A 193 -19.40 10.82 -1.73
C VAL A 193 -19.80 10.50 -3.17
N GLN A 194 -19.83 11.51 -4.00
CA GLN A 194 -20.03 11.30 -5.45
C GLN A 194 -18.82 10.60 -6.05
N THR A 195 -19.06 9.54 -6.83
CA THR A 195 -18.03 8.78 -7.53
C THR A 195 -18.13 8.96 -9.04
N ALA A 196 -17.00 8.82 -9.71
CA ALA A 196 -16.84 8.80 -11.17
C ALA A 196 -16.75 7.35 -11.67
N GLU A 197 -16.36 7.18 -12.93
CA GLU A 197 -16.07 5.85 -13.52
C GLU A 197 -15.02 5.08 -12.69
N GLY A 198 -15.24 3.79 -12.50
CA GLY A 198 -14.38 2.94 -11.67
C GLY A 198 -14.57 3.14 -10.16
N ASP A 199 -15.72 3.69 -9.74
CA ASP A 199 -16.06 3.92 -8.33
C ASP A 199 -15.09 4.87 -7.59
N ARG A 200 -14.32 5.68 -8.33
CA ARG A 200 -13.38 6.64 -7.75
C ARG A 200 -14.13 7.88 -7.26
N PRO A 201 -13.90 8.35 -6.02
CA PRO A 201 -14.42 9.63 -5.55
C PRO A 201 -14.06 10.79 -6.49
N VAL A 202 -15.04 11.65 -6.82
CA VAL A 202 -14.82 12.85 -7.66
C VAL A 202 -13.88 13.83 -6.97
N ASN A 203 -14.01 13.95 -5.65
CA ASN A 203 -13.06 14.67 -4.80
C ASN A 203 -12.35 13.64 -3.93
N ASP A 204 -11.03 13.65 -3.94
CA ASP A 204 -10.23 12.68 -3.19
C ASP A 204 -10.57 12.72 -1.69
N VAL A 205 -10.82 11.54 -1.12
CA VAL A 205 -10.90 11.33 0.32
C VAL A 205 -9.59 10.75 0.78
N THR A 206 -8.87 11.48 1.62
CA THR A 206 -7.47 11.20 1.96
C THR A 206 -7.36 10.66 3.39
N ILE A 207 -6.53 9.64 3.59
CA ILE A 207 -6.02 9.22 4.90
C ILE A 207 -4.90 10.19 5.25
N LEU A 208 -5.11 11.00 6.29
CA LEU A 208 -4.15 12.02 6.73
C LEU A 208 -3.04 11.40 7.58
N GLY A 209 -3.33 10.32 8.27
CA GLY A 209 -2.38 9.57 9.07
C GLY A 209 -3.03 8.42 9.82
N VAL A 210 -2.20 7.48 10.28
CA VAL A 210 -2.62 6.35 11.12
C VAL A 210 -1.74 6.29 12.36
N THR A 211 -2.35 6.41 13.53
CA THR A 211 -1.63 6.32 14.82
C THR A 211 -2.00 5.02 15.52
N VAL A 212 -1.01 4.18 15.79
CA VAL A 212 -1.19 2.88 16.47
C VAL A 212 -0.93 2.98 17.96
N SER A 213 -1.69 2.24 18.76
CA SER A 213 -1.53 2.10 20.21
C SER A 213 -1.69 0.65 20.61
N SER A 214 -1.02 0.24 21.72
CA SER A 214 -1.18 -1.07 22.33
C SER A 214 -1.38 -0.94 23.83
N ASP A 215 -2.20 -1.84 24.40
CA ASP A 215 -2.42 -1.97 25.86
C ASP A 215 -1.43 -2.98 26.45
#